data_ff80f05fd2ac259542b6c7ddd81f6813
#
_entry.id   ff80f05fd2ac259542b6c7ddd81f6813
#
_cell.length_a   1.000
_cell.length_b   1.000
_cell.length_c   1.000
_cell.angle_alpha   90.00
_cell.angle_beta   90.00
_cell.angle_gamma   90.00
#
_symmetry.space_group_name_H-M   'P 1'
#
loop_
_entity.id
_entity.type
_entity.pdbx_description
1 polymer ?
#
loop_
_entity_poly.entity_id
_entity_poly.type
_entity_poly.pdbx_seq_one_letter_code
_entity_poly.pdbx_strand_id
1 'polypeptide(L)'
;MENSQGKPRTMFCAEGGLFLGAVRSTIFKKWRTSGGFTLIELLVVIAIIAILAAILFPVFSQAREKARSISCLSNCRQMGIAIAMYVQDWDEGFPLTEPHEYGGAHAPVGPGWLKSCQPYVKTQLLHRCPSDSSPLWNDGDPKTRVASYGLNAYFPPDHPPYWGVTLGGVVNPARCVIVAELADQVPDDHFVAAAWGNPTKVPEFGPGSEEHEAEWDDARWEPRSVAIRRHLGGANYVFVDGHAKWHRFEQTWQQTPGSPPTVDWYDPKMP
;
A
#
# COMPACT_ATOMS: atom_id res chain seq x y z
N MET A 1 -46.99 28.55 -23.45
CA MET A 1 -46.66 29.97 -23.44
C MET A 1 -45.16 30.00 -23.42
N GLU A 2 -44.69 30.12 -24.51
CA GLU A 2 -43.93 31.10 -25.35
C GLU A 2 -42.47 31.06 -24.96
N ASN A 3 -41.60 30.47 -25.77
CA ASN A 3 -41.09 30.89 -27.11
C ASN A 3 -40.27 32.17 -27.04
N SER A 4 -38.95 32.11 -27.21
CA SER A 4 -38.33 32.98 -28.20
C SER A 4 -36.91 32.52 -28.55
N GLN A 5 -36.80 32.23 -29.83
CA GLN A 5 -35.58 32.02 -30.63
C GLN A 5 -34.87 33.35 -30.88
N GLY A 6 -33.58 33.35 -31.00
CA GLY A 6 -32.77 34.43 -31.52
C GLY A 6 -31.73 33.90 -32.51
N LYS A 7 -32.02 34.09 -33.76
CA LYS A 7 -31.24 33.73 -34.95
C LYS A 7 -30.11 34.74 -35.27
N PRO A 8 -29.22 34.44 -36.21
CA PRO A 8 -27.87 35.00 -36.34
C PRO A 8 -27.85 36.28 -37.21
N ARG A 9 -26.83 37.10 -37.02
CA ARG A 9 -26.53 38.22 -37.93
C ARG A 9 -25.32 37.90 -38.79
N THR A 10 -25.64 37.72 -40.08
CA THR A 10 -24.77 37.93 -41.24
C THR A 10 -24.56 39.42 -41.48
N MET A 11 -23.33 39.83 -41.76
CA MET A 11 -23.03 41.10 -42.44
C MET A 11 -21.71 40.96 -43.19
N PHE A 12 -21.78 40.77 -44.47
CA PHE A 12 -21.60 41.62 -45.62
C PHE A 12 -20.16 42.04 -45.92
N CYS A 13 -19.75 41.63 -47.13
CA CYS A 13 -18.53 41.98 -47.84
C CYS A 13 -18.47 43.51 -48.13
N ALA A 14 -17.24 44.03 -48.16
CA ALA A 14 -16.92 45.21 -49.00
C ALA A 14 -15.56 44.99 -49.64
N GLU A 15 -15.58 45.21 -50.94
CA GLU A 15 -14.49 45.08 -51.91
C GLU A 15 -13.44 46.18 -51.73
N GLY A 16 -12.24 45.88 -52.23
CA GLY A 16 -11.43 46.93 -52.87
C GLY A 16 -9.99 47.05 -52.37
N GLY A 17 -9.05 46.72 -53.23
CA GLY A 17 -7.71 47.27 -53.13
C GLY A 17 -6.57 46.27 -53.41
N LEU A 18 -6.27 46.10 -54.73
CA LEU A 18 -5.00 45.51 -55.20
C LEU A 18 -3.85 46.41 -54.73
N PHE A 19 -2.99 45.90 -53.84
CA PHE A 19 -1.64 46.42 -53.64
C PHE A 19 -0.64 45.29 -53.91
N LEU A 20 -0.05 45.35 -55.09
CA LEU A 20 1.12 44.61 -55.50
C LEU A 20 2.34 45.13 -54.70
N GLY A 21 2.49 44.64 -53.49
CA GLY A 21 3.70 44.82 -52.68
C GLY A 21 4.70 43.73 -53.02
N ALA A 22 5.83 44.08 -53.60
CA ALA A 22 6.96 43.18 -53.89
C ALA A 22 7.39 42.39 -52.64
N VAL A 23 7.12 41.09 -52.65
CA VAL A 23 7.67 40.17 -51.64
C VAL A 23 9.18 40.07 -51.90
N ARG A 24 9.95 40.78 -51.08
CA ARG A 24 11.39 40.60 -50.99
C ARG A 24 11.64 39.12 -50.64
N SER A 25 12.32 38.44 -51.54
CA SER A 25 12.84 37.10 -51.36
C SER A 25 13.76 37.08 -50.12
N THR A 26 13.21 36.65 -49.00
CA THR A 26 14.00 36.41 -47.78
C THR A 26 14.94 35.26 -48.10
N ILE A 27 16.21 35.59 -48.07
CA ILE A 27 17.36 34.70 -48.26
C ILE A 27 17.20 33.47 -47.36
N PHE A 28 16.78 32.37 -47.95
CA PHE A 28 16.98 31.05 -47.30
C PHE A 28 18.44 30.83 -47.12
N LYS A 29 18.96 31.11 -45.93
CA LYS A 29 20.32 30.80 -45.55
C LYS A 29 20.44 29.28 -45.71
N LYS A 30 21.10 28.88 -46.80
CA LYS A 30 21.38 27.48 -47.13
C LYS A 30 22.19 26.91 -45.96
N TRP A 31 21.52 26.14 -45.10
CA TRP A 31 22.22 25.35 -44.12
C TRP A 31 23.17 24.44 -44.89
N ARG A 32 24.46 24.73 -44.81
CA ARG A 32 25.49 23.84 -45.33
C ARG A 32 25.37 22.54 -44.53
N THR A 33 24.78 21.52 -45.13
CA THR A 33 24.84 20.14 -44.66
C THR A 33 26.29 19.66 -44.83
N SER A 34 27.07 19.96 -43.80
CA SER A 34 28.42 19.45 -43.69
C SER A 34 28.38 18.07 -43.08
N GLY A 35 28.85 17.09 -43.81
CA GLY A 35 29.20 15.79 -43.32
C GLY A 35 28.05 14.80 -43.09
N GLY A 36 27.91 13.80 -43.92
CA GLY A 36 27.08 12.64 -43.65
C GLY A 36 27.58 11.93 -42.40
N PHE A 37 26.67 11.60 -41.47
CA PHE A 37 26.96 10.84 -40.28
C PHE A 37 27.40 9.43 -40.68
N THR A 38 28.55 8.98 -40.23
CA THR A 38 29.02 7.63 -40.52
C THR A 38 28.26 6.60 -39.66
N LEU A 39 28.07 5.40 -40.21
CA LEU A 39 27.40 4.31 -39.49
C LEU A 39 28.18 3.98 -38.18
N ILE A 40 29.48 4.09 -38.17
CA ILE A 40 30.36 3.85 -37.02
C ILE A 40 30.10 4.89 -35.92
N GLU A 41 29.99 6.19 -36.28
CA GLU A 41 29.74 7.25 -35.29
C GLU A 41 28.38 7.04 -34.61
N LEU A 42 27.34 6.62 -35.37
CA LEU A 42 26.02 6.30 -34.80
C LEU A 42 26.11 5.08 -33.88
N LEU A 43 26.82 4.03 -34.31
CA LEU A 43 26.94 2.78 -33.58
C LEU A 43 27.66 2.98 -32.22
N VAL A 44 28.73 3.77 -32.21
CA VAL A 44 29.49 4.07 -30.97
C VAL A 44 28.59 4.84 -29.97
N VAL A 45 27.82 5.81 -30.44
CA VAL A 45 26.91 6.60 -29.57
C VAL A 45 25.86 5.71 -28.92
N ILE A 46 25.17 4.86 -29.72
CA ILE A 46 24.16 3.95 -29.15
C ILE A 46 24.79 2.91 -28.23
N ALA A 47 26.01 2.46 -28.47
CA ALA A 47 26.72 1.54 -27.58
C ALA A 47 27.01 2.20 -26.22
N ILE A 48 27.48 3.45 -26.22
CA ILE A 48 27.71 4.20 -24.97
C ILE A 48 26.40 4.42 -24.21
N ILE A 49 25.32 4.83 -24.89
CA ILE A 49 23.99 5.02 -24.29
C ILE A 49 23.49 3.69 -23.70
N ALA A 50 23.67 2.58 -24.41
CA ALA A 50 23.24 1.26 -23.93
C ALA A 50 23.98 0.84 -22.63
N ILE A 51 25.30 1.09 -22.57
CA ILE A 51 26.09 0.81 -21.37
C ILE A 51 25.64 1.67 -20.19
N LEU A 52 25.44 2.98 -20.42
CA LEU A 52 24.98 3.90 -19.37
C LEU A 52 23.56 3.52 -18.88
N ALA A 53 22.67 3.18 -19.80
CA ALA A 53 21.31 2.75 -19.47
C ALA A 53 21.28 1.43 -18.68
N ALA A 54 22.14 0.47 -19.03
CA ALA A 54 22.25 -0.82 -18.35
C ALA A 54 22.61 -0.67 -16.85
N ILE A 55 23.41 0.35 -16.51
CA ILE A 55 23.78 0.65 -15.11
C ILE A 55 22.69 1.49 -14.43
N LEU A 56 22.11 2.43 -15.16
CA LEU A 56 21.17 3.41 -14.60
C LEU A 56 19.81 2.79 -14.24
N PHE A 57 19.26 1.90 -15.11
CA PHE A 57 17.91 1.34 -14.88
C PHE A 57 17.76 0.58 -13.56
N PRO A 58 18.65 -0.36 -13.18
CA PRO A 58 18.53 -1.07 -11.92
C PRO A 58 18.66 -0.14 -10.70
N VAL A 59 19.57 0.85 -10.76
CA VAL A 59 19.74 1.82 -9.68
C VAL A 59 18.50 2.71 -9.53
N PHE A 60 17.95 3.18 -10.64
CA PHE A 60 16.74 4.01 -10.63
C PHE A 60 15.52 3.25 -10.11
N SER A 61 15.36 1.96 -10.48
CA SER A 61 14.30 1.11 -9.95
C SER A 61 14.38 0.96 -8.43
N GLN A 62 15.57 0.70 -7.90
CA GLN A 62 15.78 0.59 -6.45
C GLN A 62 15.54 1.92 -5.72
N ALA A 63 16.00 3.03 -6.29
CA ALA A 63 15.78 4.36 -5.73
C ALA A 63 14.28 4.72 -5.69
N ARG A 64 13.53 4.39 -6.75
CA ARG A 64 12.08 4.58 -6.80
C ARG A 64 11.35 3.76 -5.75
N GLU A 65 11.73 2.49 -5.59
CA GLU A 65 11.11 1.64 -4.57
C GLU A 65 11.45 2.12 -3.16
N LYS A 66 12.66 2.60 -2.91
CA LYS A 66 13.03 3.22 -1.64
C LYS A 66 12.19 4.46 -1.33
N ALA A 67 11.92 5.30 -2.33
CA ALA A 67 11.05 6.47 -2.18
C ALA A 67 9.61 6.05 -1.82
N ARG A 68 9.05 5.01 -2.47
CA ARG A 68 7.74 4.45 -2.15
C ARG A 68 7.70 3.88 -0.73
N SER A 69 8.74 3.14 -0.33
CA SER A 69 8.88 2.60 1.03
C SER A 69 8.87 3.70 2.10
N ILE A 70 9.54 4.83 1.85
CA ILE A 70 9.54 5.98 2.76
C ILE A 70 8.15 6.62 2.84
N SER A 71 7.44 6.75 1.72
CA SER A 71 6.06 7.25 1.70
C SER A 71 5.13 6.32 2.48
N CYS A 72 5.25 5.01 2.28
CA CYS A 72 4.51 4.01 3.02
C CYS A 72 4.83 4.05 4.53
N LEU A 73 6.11 4.17 4.91
CA LEU A 73 6.51 4.33 6.31
C LEU A 73 5.93 5.61 6.94
N SER A 74 5.79 6.69 6.17
CA SER A 74 5.12 7.92 6.62
C SER A 74 3.63 7.68 6.89
N ASN A 75 2.95 6.91 6.02
CA ASN A 75 1.56 6.51 6.23
C ASN A 75 1.44 5.67 7.51
N CYS A 76 2.31 4.68 7.69
CA CYS A 76 2.37 3.85 8.90
C CYS A 76 2.52 4.68 10.18
N ARG A 77 3.38 5.71 10.17
CA ARG A 77 3.54 6.62 11.31
C ARG A 77 2.26 7.40 11.63
N GLN A 78 1.57 7.88 10.61
CA GLN A 78 0.30 8.59 10.80
C GLN A 78 -0.78 7.65 11.36
N MET A 79 -0.84 6.40 10.89
CA MET A 79 -1.74 5.39 11.44
C MET A 79 -1.41 5.07 12.90
N GLY A 80 -0.12 4.91 13.23
CA GLY A 80 0.31 4.66 14.61
C GLY A 80 -0.12 5.78 15.57
N ILE A 81 0.05 7.03 15.15
CA ILE A 81 -0.42 8.20 15.93
C ILE A 81 -1.94 8.20 16.04
N ALA A 82 -2.67 7.91 14.96
CA ALA A 82 -4.13 7.88 14.98
C ALA A 82 -4.69 6.80 15.90
N ILE A 83 -4.10 5.60 15.88
CA ILE A 83 -4.47 4.51 16.80
C ILE A 83 -4.16 4.91 18.24
N ALA A 84 -2.99 5.49 18.51
CA ALA A 84 -2.64 5.92 19.86
C ALA A 84 -3.62 6.99 20.41
N MET A 85 -4.06 7.93 19.57
CA MET A 85 -5.08 8.91 19.95
C MET A 85 -6.45 8.26 20.17
N TYR A 86 -6.85 7.33 19.29
CA TYR A 86 -8.08 6.56 19.46
C TYR A 86 -8.10 5.81 20.79
N VAL A 87 -7.04 5.09 21.12
CA VAL A 87 -6.89 4.31 22.35
C VAL A 87 -6.99 5.18 23.60
N GLN A 88 -6.48 6.43 23.55
CA GLN A 88 -6.60 7.38 24.66
C GLN A 88 -8.05 7.86 24.86
N ASP A 89 -8.84 8.00 23.80
CA ASP A 89 -10.22 8.48 23.86
C ASP A 89 -11.21 7.33 24.16
N TRP A 90 -10.80 6.07 24.01
CA TRP A 90 -11.68 4.89 24.12
C TRP A 90 -11.23 3.91 25.21
N ASP A 91 -10.95 4.40 26.40
CA ASP A 91 -10.64 3.61 27.60
C ASP A 91 -9.58 2.51 27.39
N GLU A 92 -8.51 2.86 26.70
CA GLU A 92 -7.40 1.96 26.31
C GLU A 92 -7.81 0.82 25.35
N GLY A 93 -9.02 0.85 24.79
CA GLY A 93 -9.50 -0.12 23.80
C GLY A 93 -8.99 0.18 22.41
N PHE A 94 -8.72 -0.87 21.65
CA PHE A 94 -8.31 -0.74 20.24
C PHE A 94 -9.51 -0.70 19.31
N PRO A 95 -9.37 -0.10 18.10
CA PRO A 95 -10.47 -0.01 17.15
C PRO A 95 -10.86 -1.39 16.62
N LEU A 96 -12.14 -1.53 16.26
CA LEU A 96 -12.71 -2.76 15.69
C LEU A 96 -12.23 -2.96 14.25
N THR A 97 -12.10 -4.22 13.84
CA THR A 97 -11.96 -4.60 12.43
C THR A 97 -13.33 -4.57 11.74
N GLU A 98 -13.37 -4.73 10.43
CA GLU A 98 -14.65 -4.97 9.76
C GLU A 98 -15.22 -6.31 10.24
N PRO A 99 -16.51 -6.35 10.66
CA PRO A 99 -17.11 -7.59 11.13
C PRO A 99 -17.15 -8.63 10.01
N HIS A 100 -16.53 -9.77 10.24
CA HIS A 100 -16.69 -10.92 9.37
C HIS A 100 -17.84 -11.78 9.89
N GLU A 101 -18.82 -12.04 9.04
CA GLU A 101 -19.75 -13.12 9.30
C GLU A 101 -19.01 -14.43 9.02
N TYR A 102 -18.72 -15.19 10.07
CA TYR A 102 -18.23 -16.56 9.95
C TYR A 102 -19.21 -17.35 9.06
N GLY A 103 -18.85 -17.58 7.79
CA GLY A 103 -19.68 -18.35 6.88
C GLY A 103 -19.96 -17.74 5.51
N GLY A 104 -19.33 -16.65 5.10
CA GLY A 104 -19.20 -16.41 3.66
C GLY A 104 -20.05 -15.36 2.99
N ALA A 105 -20.29 -14.23 3.56
CA ALA A 105 -20.57 -13.02 2.78
C ALA A 105 -20.00 -11.84 3.55
N HIS A 106 -18.91 -11.27 3.07
CA HIS A 106 -18.35 -10.01 3.56
C HIS A 106 -19.32 -8.88 3.26
N ALA A 107 -20.32 -8.70 4.14
CA ALA A 107 -21.08 -7.47 4.14
C ALA A 107 -20.33 -6.49 5.03
N PRO A 108 -19.95 -5.31 4.56
CA PRO A 108 -19.32 -4.27 5.39
C PRO A 108 -20.35 -3.77 6.40
N VAL A 109 -20.37 -4.33 7.59
CA VAL A 109 -21.36 -4.04 8.65
C VAL A 109 -20.77 -3.10 9.71
N GLY A 110 -19.85 -2.26 9.36
CA GLY A 110 -19.34 -1.28 10.31
C GLY A 110 -18.17 -0.47 9.78
N PRO A 111 -17.79 0.59 10.48
CA PRO A 111 -16.57 1.27 10.16
C PRO A 111 -15.41 0.41 10.65
N GLY A 112 -14.67 -0.22 9.73
CA GLY A 112 -13.40 -0.85 10.05
C GLY A 112 -12.45 0.11 10.78
N TRP A 113 -11.36 -0.40 11.33
CA TRP A 113 -10.42 0.37 12.16
C TRP A 113 -9.91 1.65 11.48
N LEU A 114 -9.72 1.62 10.15
CA LEU A 114 -9.31 2.81 9.40
C LEU A 114 -10.32 3.95 9.49
N LYS A 115 -11.62 3.63 9.41
CA LYS A 115 -12.68 4.62 9.49
C LYS A 115 -12.86 5.12 10.92
N SER A 116 -12.69 4.25 11.91
CA SER A 116 -12.69 4.63 13.33
C SER A 116 -11.53 5.58 13.66
N CYS A 117 -10.37 5.38 13.03
CA CYS A 117 -9.21 6.25 13.20
C CYS A 117 -9.24 7.51 12.31
N GLN A 118 -10.18 7.63 11.36
CA GLN A 118 -10.24 8.76 10.41
C GLN A 118 -10.34 10.13 11.09
N PRO A 119 -11.07 10.35 12.21
CA PRO A 119 -11.12 11.64 12.89
C PRO A 119 -9.74 12.14 13.38
N TYR A 120 -8.80 11.22 13.60
CA TYR A 120 -7.46 11.50 14.10
C TYR A 120 -6.42 11.72 12.97
N VAL A 121 -6.82 11.58 11.71
CA VAL A 121 -5.96 11.74 10.54
C VAL A 121 -6.47 12.84 9.63
N LYS A 122 -5.58 13.72 9.18
CA LYS A 122 -5.95 14.85 8.30
C LYS A 122 -6.19 14.46 6.84
N THR A 123 -5.72 13.29 6.39
CA THR A 123 -5.76 12.87 4.99
C THR A 123 -6.47 11.54 4.83
N GLN A 124 -7.38 11.43 3.85
CA GLN A 124 -8.10 10.19 3.54
C GLN A 124 -7.25 9.14 2.78
N LEU A 125 -6.01 9.46 2.42
CA LEU A 125 -5.19 8.64 1.51
C LEU A 125 -4.27 7.64 2.21
N LEU A 126 -4.45 7.40 3.51
CA LEU A 126 -3.55 6.52 4.25
C LEU A 126 -3.77 5.03 3.98
N HIS A 127 -4.89 4.66 3.37
CA HIS A 127 -5.29 3.26 3.21
C HIS A 127 -4.46 2.49 2.17
N ARG A 128 -3.76 3.17 1.24
CA ARG A 128 -3.02 2.51 0.16
C ARG A 128 -1.53 2.75 0.21
N CYS A 129 -0.75 1.66 0.19
CA CYS A 129 0.69 1.70 -0.01
C CYS A 129 1.03 1.98 -1.49
N PRO A 130 1.94 2.90 -1.83
CA PRO A 130 2.33 3.17 -3.22
C PRO A 130 2.97 1.98 -3.96
N SER A 131 3.43 0.97 -3.24
CA SER A 131 3.99 -0.28 -3.79
C SER A 131 3.00 -1.44 -3.78
N ASP A 132 1.75 -1.20 -3.34
CA ASP A 132 0.71 -2.22 -3.39
C ASP A 132 0.16 -2.35 -4.80
N SER A 133 0.42 -3.50 -5.41
CA SER A 133 0.02 -3.87 -6.77
C SER A 133 -1.14 -4.85 -6.81
N SER A 134 -1.84 -5.03 -5.71
CA SER A 134 -2.97 -5.96 -5.60
C SER A 134 -3.97 -5.78 -6.76
N PRO A 135 -4.37 -6.86 -7.42
CA PRO A 135 -5.42 -6.82 -8.43
C PRO A 135 -6.82 -6.54 -7.84
N LEU A 136 -6.95 -6.62 -6.51
CA LEU A 136 -8.21 -6.40 -5.81
C LEU A 136 -8.57 -4.91 -5.64
N TRP A 137 -7.73 -3.97 -6.12
CA TRP A 137 -8.03 -2.54 -6.17
C TRP A 137 -8.98 -2.18 -7.34
N ASN A 138 -10.00 -2.94 -7.62
CA ASN A 138 -10.96 -2.65 -8.68
C ASN A 138 -12.25 -2.09 -8.10
N ASP A 139 -12.57 -0.84 -8.44
CA ASP A 139 -13.83 -0.20 -8.08
C ASP A 139 -15.01 -0.99 -8.70
N GLY A 140 -15.91 -1.45 -7.85
CA GLY A 140 -17.15 -2.14 -8.26
C GLY A 140 -17.20 -3.65 -8.04
N ASP A 141 -16.16 -4.28 -7.53
CA ASP A 141 -16.19 -5.68 -7.08
C ASP A 141 -16.54 -5.74 -5.59
N PRO A 142 -17.49 -6.60 -5.13
CA PRO A 142 -17.76 -6.81 -3.71
C PRO A 142 -16.58 -7.36 -2.91
N LYS A 143 -15.54 -7.85 -3.58
CA LYS A 143 -14.26 -8.27 -2.99
C LYS A 143 -13.18 -7.20 -3.11
N THR A 144 -13.55 -5.94 -3.28
CA THR A 144 -12.60 -4.83 -3.39
C THR A 144 -11.80 -4.69 -2.11
N ARG A 145 -10.49 -4.63 -2.27
CA ARG A 145 -9.55 -4.38 -1.19
C ARG A 145 -9.78 -3.00 -0.57
N VAL A 146 -9.95 -2.96 0.74
CA VAL A 146 -10.21 -1.71 1.46
C VAL A 146 -8.94 -1.01 1.92
N ALA A 147 -7.87 -1.78 2.19
CA ALA A 147 -6.60 -1.25 2.68
C ALA A 147 -5.39 -2.08 2.27
N SER A 148 -4.22 -1.43 2.16
CA SER A 148 -2.92 -2.10 2.08
C SER A 148 -2.39 -2.53 3.44
N TYR A 149 -3.07 -2.15 4.52
CA TYR A 149 -2.62 -2.29 5.90
C TYR A 149 -3.70 -3.00 6.70
N GLY A 150 -3.32 -3.99 7.48
CA GLY A 150 -4.21 -4.76 8.34
C GLY A 150 -3.91 -4.57 9.81
N LEU A 151 -4.96 -4.53 10.61
CA LEU A 151 -4.88 -4.56 12.06
C LEU A 151 -4.60 -6.00 12.53
N ASN A 152 -3.80 -6.14 13.55
CA ASN A 152 -3.57 -7.44 14.18
C ASN A 152 -4.79 -7.86 14.99
N ALA A 153 -5.40 -8.99 14.65
CA ALA A 153 -6.63 -9.51 15.25
C ALA A 153 -6.54 -9.85 16.75
N TYR A 154 -5.37 -9.80 17.35
CA TYR A 154 -5.23 -9.88 18.81
C TYR A 154 -5.86 -8.69 19.57
N PHE A 155 -6.01 -7.53 18.92
CA PHE A 155 -6.39 -6.29 19.61
C PHE A 155 -7.89 -6.01 19.59
N PRO A 156 -8.63 -6.16 18.48
CA PRO A 156 -10.05 -5.86 18.47
C PRO A 156 -10.83 -6.86 19.33
N PRO A 157 -11.84 -6.37 20.11
CA PRO A 157 -12.62 -7.22 20.99
C PRO A 157 -13.68 -8.07 20.26
N ASP A 158 -13.90 -7.85 18.99
CA ASP A 158 -14.87 -8.53 18.14
C ASP A 158 -14.31 -9.76 17.41
N HIS A 159 -13.01 -10.04 17.57
CA HIS A 159 -12.36 -11.16 16.88
C HIS A 159 -12.08 -12.33 17.84
N PRO A 160 -12.80 -13.47 17.75
CA PRO A 160 -12.47 -14.68 18.52
C PRO A 160 -11.09 -15.24 18.07
N PRO A 161 -10.35 -15.91 18.95
CA PRO A 161 -10.58 -16.13 20.38
C PRO A 161 -10.07 -15.00 21.28
N TYR A 162 -9.65 -13.88 20.68
CA TYR A 162 -9.03 -12.75 21.36
C TYR A 162 -10.10 -11.72 21.69
N TRP A 163 -10.53 -11.66 22.93
CA TRP A 163 -11.57 -10.77 23.42
C TRP A 163 -11.07 -9.34 23.70
N GLY A 164 -10.16 -8.86 22.84
CA GLY A 164 -9.57 -7.53 22.96
C GLY A 164 -8.51 -7.44 24.07
N VAL A 165 -7.34 -6.99 23.67
CA VAL A 165 -6.29 -6.63 24.61
C VAL A 165 -6.31 -5.11 24.76
N THR A 166 -6.45 -4.59 25.98
CA THR A 166 -6.29 -3.16 26.24
C THR A 166 -4.81 -2.78 26.24
N LEU A 167 -4.51 -1.50 26.11
CA LEU A 167 -3.13 -0.99 26.12
C LEU A 167 -2.35 -1.46 27.36
N GLY A 168 -2.99 -1.44 28.53
CA GLY A 168 -2.38 -1.93 29.80
C GLY A 168 -2.12 -3.44 29.82
N GLY A 169 -2.73 -4.21 28.91
CA GLY A 169 -2.51 -5.65 28.77
C GLY A 169 -1.33 -6.05 27.88
N VAL A 170 -0.70 -5.08 27.18
CA VAL A 170 0.44 -5.33 26.30
C VAL A 170 1.75 -5.31 27.08
N VAL A 171 2.49 -6.40 27.06
CA VAL A 171 3.74 -6.54 27.85
C VAL A 171 4.84 -5.61 27.32
N ASN A 172 5.00 -5.49 25.99
CA ASN A 172 6.03 -4.66 25.39
C ASN A 172 5.47 -3.86 24.19
N PRO A 173 4.83 -2.70 24.43
CA PRO A 173 4.23 -1.90 23.37
C PRO A 173 5.19 -1.46 22.25
N ALA A 174 6.46 -1.24 22.59
CA ALA A 174 7.49 -0.84 21.61
C ALA A 174 7.97 -1.99 20.71
N ARG A 175 7.58 -3.22 21.02
CA ARG A 175 7.97 -4.41 20.26
C ARG A 175 6.77 -5.16 19.69
N CYS A 176 5.57 -4.86 20.16
CA CYS A 176 4.37 -5.52 19.71
C CYS A 176 3.80 -4.84 18.45
N VAL A 177 3.66 -5.61 17.36
CA VAL A 177 3.14 -5.13 16.07
C VAL A 177 1.62 -5.07 16.12
N ILE A 178 1.08 -3.89 15.89
CA ILE A 178 -0.37 -3.67 15.82
C ILE A 178 -0.89 -3.57 14.38
N VAL A 179 -0.11 -3.01 13.43
CA VAL A 179 -0.48 -2.95 12.02
C VAL A 179 0.66 -3.44 11.16
N ALA A 180 0.35 -4.27 10.18
CA ALA A 180 1.28 -4.74 9.14
C ALA A 180 0.72 -4.48 7.74
N GLU A 181 1.58 -4.51 6.72
CA GLU A 181 1.17 -4.45 5.32
C GLU A 181 0.56 -5.78 4.89
N LEU A 182 -0.65 -5.76 4.32
CA LEU A 182 -1.36 -6.95 3.85
C LEU A 182 -0.83 -7.43 2.50
N ALA A 183 -0.77 -8.74 2.32
CA ALA A 183 -0.41 -9.35 1.05
C ALA A 183 -1.41 -8.99 -0.07
N ASP A 184 -0.99 -9.10 -1.34
CA ASP A 184 -1.77 -8.59 -2.48
C ASP A 184 -3.09 -9.34 -2.71
N GLN A 185 -3.22 -10.58 -2.21
CA GLN A 185 -4.42 -11.42 -2.34
C GLN A 185 -5.46 -11.20 -1.23
N VAL A 186 -5.14 -10.43 -0.19
CA VAL A 186 -6.01 -10.24 0.98
C VAL A 186 -6.95 -9.06 0.75
N PRO A 187 -8.26 -9.25 0.74
CA PRO A 187 -9.24 -8.15 0.65
C PRO A 187 -9.47 -7.45 1.98
N ASP A 188 -9.25 -8.15 3.10
CA ASP A 188 -9.61 -7.78 4.46
C ASP A 188 -8.82 -6.57 5.00
N ASP A 189 -9.23 -6.07 6.16
CA ASP A 189 -8.58 -4.95 6.85
C ASP A 189 -7.77 -5.40 8.09
N HIS A 190 -7.58 -6.72 8.27
CA HIS A 190 -6.83 -7.30 9.39
C HIS A 190 -6.10 -8.59 8.99
N PHE A 191 -5.32 -9.13 9.91
CA PHE A 191 -4.63 -10.42 9.81
C PHE A 191 -4.63 -11.15 11.17
N VAL A 192 -4.66 -12.49 11.14
CA VAL A 192 -4.76 -13.35 12.33
C VAL A 192 -3.41 -13.99 12.63
N ALA A 193 -2.51 -13.25 13.29
CA ALA A 193 -1.17 -13.76 13.63
C ALA A 193 -1.20 -15.00 14.54
N ALA A 194 -2.26 -15.18 15.29
CA ALA A 194 -2.48 -16.37 16.12
C ALA A 194 -2.53 -17.68 15.33
N ALA A 195 -3.00 -17.60 14.07
CA ALA A 195 -3.07 -18.73 13.17
C ALA A 195 -1.71 -19.13 12.55
N TRP A 196 -0.62 -18.39 12.82
CA TRP A 196 0.69 -18.61 12.20
C TRP A 196 1.50 -19.75 12.81
N GLY A 197 0.86 -20.87 13.12
CA GLY A 197 1.58 -22.08 13.46
C GLY A 197 2.01 -22.22 14.91
N ASN A 198 1.29 -21.62 15.86
CA ASN A 198 1.49 -21.86 17.28
C ASN A 198 0.43 -22.82 17.87
N PRO A 199 0.60 -24.14 17.74
CA PRO A 199 -0.39 -25.13 18.17
C PRO A 199 -0.61 -25.18 19.68
N THR A 200 0.25 -24.49 20.45
CA THR A 200 0.15 -24.50 21.93
C THR A 200 -0.67 -23.33 22.47
N LYS A 201 -0.78 -22.23 21.72
CA LYS A 201 -1.50 -21.03 22.15
C LYS A 201 -2.99 -21.08 21.79
N VAL A 202 -3.31 -21.55 20.60
CA VAL A 202 -4.68 -21.65 20.09
C VAL A 202 -4.81 -22.94 19.29
N PRO A 203 -5.18 -24.05 19.92
CA PRO A 203 -5.27 -25.36 19.27
C PRO A 203 -6.20 -25.38 18.04
N GLU A 204 -7.25 -24.55 18.01
CA GLU A 204 -8.15 -24.43 16.88
C GLU A 204 -7.53 -23.79 15.63
N PHE A 205 -6.46 -23.02 15.78
CA PHE A 205 -5.72 -22.41 14.68
C PHE A 205 -4.39 -23.15 14.38
N GLY A 206 -4.22 -24.34 14.94
CA GLY A 206 -3.06 -25.18 14.67
C GLY A 206 -3.03 -25.71 13.24
N PRO A 207 -1.94 -26.41 12.86
CA PRO A 207 -1.79 -27.02 11.53
C PRO A 207 -3.01 -27.87 11.15
N GLY A 208 -3.56 -27.63 9.94
CA GLY A 208 -4.73 -28.32 9.41
C GLY A 208 -6.09 -27.69 9.78
N SER A 209 -6.13 -26.56 10.49
CA SER A 209 -7.34 -25.75 10.60
C SER A 209 -7.51 -24.86 9.36
N GLU A 210 -8.77 -24.51 9.03
CA GLU A 210 -9.05 -23.59 7.90
C GLU A 210 -8.37 -22.23 8.10
N GLU A 211 -8.37 -21.70 9.30
CA GLU A 211 -7.70 -20.41 9.64
C GLU A 211 -6.19 -20.51 9.48
N HIS A 212 -5.56 -21.61 9.92
CA HIS A 212 -4.13 -21.80 9.72
C HIS A 212 -3.78 -21.88 8.23
N GLU A 213 -4.54 -22.64 7.44
CA GLU A 213 -4.31 -22.75 6.00
C GLU A 213 -4.51 -21.44 5.25
N ALA A 214 -5.43 -20.58 5.71
CA ALA A 214 -5.66 -19.25 5.14
C ALA A 214 -4.52 -18.27 5.47
N GLU A 215 -3.99 -18.32 6.70
CA GLU A 215 -3.06 -17.32 7.22
C GLU A 215 -1.59 -17.73 7.11
N TRP A 216 -1.28 -19.04 6.95
CA TRP A 216 0.07 -19.59 6.98
C TRP A 216 0.39 -20.51 5.81
N ASP A 217 1.61 -20.47 5.32
CA ASP A 217 2.14 -21.36 4.30
C ASP A 217 3.19 -22.31 4.91
N ASP A 218 2.81 -23.53 5.24
CA ASP A 218 3.68 -24.52 5.87
C ASP A 218 4.88 -24.92 5.00
N ALA A 219 4.77 -24.82 3.68
CA ALA A 219 5.86 -25.17 2.77
C ALA A 219 6.95 -24.09 2.73
N ARG A 220 6.58 -22.83 2.97
CA ARG A 220 7.49 -21.66 2.97
C ARG A 220 7.83 -21.16 4.36
N TRP A 221 7.07 -21.55 5.38
CA TRP A 221 7.15 -21.03 6.74
C TRP A 221 6.97 -19.52 6.81
N GLU A 222 5.93 -19.05 6.11
CA GLU A 222 5.64 -17.63 5.94
C GLU A 222 4.13 -17.35 6.06
N PRO A 223 3.73 -16.18 6.60
CA PRO A 223 2.33 -15.78 6.59
C PRO A 223 1.84 -15.48 5.17
N ARG A 224 0.60 -15.86 4.88
CA ARG A 224 -0.06 -15.57 3.61
C ARG A 224 -0.74 -14.19 3.59
N SER A 225 -1.18 -13.73 4.76
CA SER A 225 -1.95 -12.49 4.88
C SER A 225 -1.10 -11.23 4.92
N VAL A 226 0.18 -11.33 5.31
CA VAL A 226 1.09 -10.17 5.47
C VAL A 226 2.11 -10.09 4.35
N ALA A 227 2.32 -8.89 3.81
CA ALA A 227 3.29 -8.61 2.75
C ALA A 227 4.71 -8.45 3.31
N ILE A 228 5.36 -9.55 3.61
CA ILE A 228 6.65 -9.59 4.33
C ILE A 228 7.85 -9.07 3.55
N ARG A 229 7.75 -8.89 2.22
CA ARG A 229 8.87 -8.47 1.33
C ARG A 229 8.52 -7.32 0.40
N ARG A 230 7.45 -6.56 0.65
CA ARG A 230 6.98 -5.49 -0.26
C ARG A 230 8.02 -4.39 -0.49
N HIS A 231 8.86 -4.09 0.49
CA HIS A 231 9.83 -3.00 0.45
C HIS A 231 11.27 -3.50 0.56
N LEU A 232 11.88 -3.86 -0.59
CA LEU A 232 13.29 -4.27 -0.69
C LEU A 232 13.66 -5.42 0.28
N GLY A 233 12.80 -6.44 0.33
CA GLY A 233 13.03 -7.64 1.13
C GLY A 233 12.58 -7.53 2.60
N GLY A 234 11.76 -6.53 2.92
CA GLY A 234 11.09 -6.35 4.21
C GLY A 234 9.78 -5.60 4.05
N ALA A 235 9.17 -5.20 5.15
CA ALA A 235 7.91 -4.46 5.21
C ALA A 235 7.96 -3.39 6.29
N ASN A 236 7.00 -2.46 6.25
CA ASN A 236 6.80 -1.48 7.31
C ASN A 236 5.78 -2.00 8.32
N TYR A 237 6.09 -1.85 9.58
CA TYR A 237 5.26 -2.26 10.71
C TYR A 237 4.96 -1.08 11.60
N VAL A 238 3.76 -1.06 12.18
CA VAL A 238 3.34 -0.13 13.23
C VAL A 238 3.31 -0.88 14.54
N PHE A 239 3.84 -0.27 15.58
CA PHE A 239 3.91 -0.82 16.92
C PHE A 239 2.88 -0.17 17.84
N VAL A 240 2.54 -0.85 18.93
CA VAL A 240 1.49 -0.43 19.87
C VAL A 240 1.80 0.93 20.51
N ASP A 241 3.08 1.28 20.69
CA ASP A 241 3.49 2.60 21.19
C ASP A 241 3.36 3.73 20.15
N GLY A 242 2.86 3.43 18.93
CA GLY A 242 2.61 4.38 17.86
C GLY A 242 3.79 4.61 16.91
N HIS A 243 4.98 4.07 17.20
CA HIS A 243 6.09 4.19 16.25
C HIS A 243 5.90 3.26 15.04
N ALA A 244 6.53 3.59 13.91
CA ALA A 244 6.57 2.74 12.74
C ALA A 244 8.00 2.55 12.25
N LYS A 245 8.33 1.31 11.85
CA LYS A 245 9.68 0.95 11.43
C LYS A 245 9.67 -0.16 10.38
N TRP A 246 10.64 -0.10 9.45
CA TRP A 246 10.91 -1.15 8.51
C TRP A 246 11.69 -2.28 9.16
N HIS A 247 11.24 -3.52 8.95
CA HIS A 247 11.93 -4.73 9.38
C HIS A 247 11.86 -5.82 8.31
N ARG A 248 12.80 -6.76 8.37
CA ARG A 248 12.61 -8.07 7.73
C ARG A 248 11.71 -8.92 8.58
N PHE A 249 10.91 -9.76 7.95
CA PHE A 249 9.96 -10.62 8.67
C PHE A 249 10.65 -11.50 9.72
N GLU A 250 11.79 -12.06 9.39
CA GLU A 250 12.58 -12.93 10.26
C GLU A 250 13.06 -12.25 11.56
N GLN A 251 12.98 -10.93 11.63
CA GLN A 251 13.25 -10.18 12.87
C GLN A 251 12.02 -10.06 13.76
N THR A 252 10.82 -10.17 13.19
CA THR A 252 9.54 -10.02 13.87
C THR A 252 8.92 -11.36 14.26
N TRP A 253 9.32 -12.42 13.57
CA TRP A 253 8.82 -13.77 13.78
C TRP A 253 9.92 -14.81 13.54
N GLN A 254 10.10 -15.72 14.48
CA GLN A 254 10.98 -16.88 14.33
C GLN A 254 10.35 -18.09 14.98
N GLN A 255 10.21 -19.16 14.21
CA GLN A 255 9.65 -20.43 14.66
C GLN A 255 10.44 -21.59 14.05
N THR A 256 10.64 -22.64 14.84
CA THR A 256 11.08 -23.94 14.33
C THR A 256 9.86 -24.82 14.12
N PRO A 257 9.77 -25.58 13.01
CA PRO A 257 8.67 -26.50 12.75
C PRO A 257 8.33 -27.38 13.95
N GLY A 258 7.03 -27.41 14.34
CA GLY A 258 6.53 -28.19 15.46
C GLY A 258 6.84 -27.63 16.86
N SER A 259 7.40 -26.41 16.96
CA SER A 259 7.69 -25.74 18.22
C SER A 259 6.99 -24.38 18.30
N PRO A 260 6.71 -23.86 19.49
CA PRO A 260 6.25 -22.46 19.64
C PRO A 260 7.26 -21.48 19.05
N PRO A 261 6.83 -20.30 18.59
CA PRO A 261 7.73 -19.27 18.12
C PRO A 261 8.71 -18.83 19.22
N THR A 262 9.96 -18.66 18.85
CA THR A 262 11.01 -18.12 19.72
C THR A 262 11.04 -16.59 19.68
N VAL A 263 10.59 -16.00 18.58
CA VAL A 263 10.32 -14.57 18.41
C VAL A 263 8.91 -14.41 17.88
N ASP A 264 8.09 -13.65 18.56
CA ASP A 264 6.73 -13.33 18.17
C ASP A 264 6.41 -11.88 18.61
N TRP A 265 6.56 -10.94 17.68
CA TRP A 265 6.23 -9.53 17.95
C TRP A 265 4.75 -9.24 17.73
N TYR A 266 3.96 -10.21 17.40
CA TYR A 266 2.52 -10.04 17.13
C TYR A 266 1.65 -10.41 18.32
N ASP A 267 2.15 -11.25 19.22
CA ASP A 267 1.46 -11.59 20.46
C ASP A 267 1.67 -10.51 21.53
N PRO A 268 0.61 -9.82 21.98
CA PRO A 268 0.71 -8.77 22.98
C PRO A 268 1.23 -9.25 24.36
N LYS A 269 1.21 -10.56 24.62
CA LYS A 269 1.66 -11.17 25.89
C LYS A 269 3.10 -11.64 25.85
N MET A 270 3.77 -11.57 24.71
CA MET A 270 5.20 -11.92 24.59
C MET A 270 6.09 -10.77 25.07
N PRO A 271 7.17 -11.08 25.82
CA PRO A 271 8.11 -10.08 26.36
C PRO A 271 9.02 -9.44 25.29
#